data_2500b1f12e3ef8ec9818c8af4efa67f7
#
_entry.id   2500b1f12e3ef8ec9818c8af4efa67f7
#
_cell.length_a   1.000
_cell.length_b   1.000
_cell.length_c   1.000
_cell.angle_alpha   90.00
_cell.angle_beta   90.00
_cell.angle_gamma   90.00
#
_symmetry.space_group_name_H-M   'P 1'
#
loop_
_entity.id
_entity.type
_entity.pdbx_description
1 polymer ?
#
loop_
_entity_poly.entity_id
_entity_poly.type
_entity_poly.pdbx_seq_one_letter_code
_entity_poly.pdbx_strand_id
1 'polypeptide(L)'
;MKYAIVILGGAADEPQPVLDGATPLACAHTPALDQLAAAARLGQVRFLPDHSSPLISPGPDAALLALLGYNPARRYPGHAPLNALGYGLTPAVGDWVFNLTLLSVIDGIVQPTMGIAVPEGEAQALVRGLVDHLELPGAEVHAGLATRDRALVHLLIDPAAPTTGASPRDWSEIVTHRPDDIAGHPLRKAMPVGGPAGDRLEQLIEQGADYLAGHELNQARAEMGEPPVTHLWPWGQGKLPPGGRPLKPWRNNFKRSAAIVSQDPAMRGVATLAGLTAVLPEPGEGTTQTLDRLSASAIEALREHDLVIVHTDAPQRAAMGEGVREKVDAIQRADTHLIAPLHEALEATADRYRLLVTPLHTTLAQTQRERDDAVPFLLAGEKITNVVPRPMTEAAALEADLQVPFGHELMEFFLRGGIR
;
A
#
# COMPACT_ATOMS: atom_id res chain seq x y z
N MET A 1 20.98 14.36 15.11
CA MET A 1 20.47 12.96 15.22
C MET A 1 19.58 12.68 14.04
N LYS A 2 19.84 11.62 13.28
CA LYS A 2 19.05 11.22 12.11
C LYS A 2 18.21 10.00 12.44
N TYR A 3 17.11 9.86 11.72
CA TYR A 3 16.17 8.74 11.88
C TYR A 3 15.91 8.13 10.51
N ALA A 4 15.85 6.81 10.44
CA ALA A 4 15.40 6.12 9.24
C ALA A 4 14.41 5.01 9.60
N ILE A 5 13.45 4.80 8.72
CA ILE A 5 12.52 3.67 8.78
C ILE A 5 12.55 2.97 7.44
N VAL A 6 12.82 1.67 7.46
CA VAL A 6 12.74 0.81 6.29
C VAL A 6 11.47 -0.03 6.40
N ILE A 7 10.58 0.12 5.44
CA ILE A 7 9.35 -0.66 5.34
C ILE A 7 9.53 -1.74 4.28
N LEU A 8 9.51 -3.00 4.72
CA LEU A 8 9.54 -4.18 3.87
C LEU A 8 8.10 -4.67 3.64
N GLY A 9 7.37 -4.03 2.72
CA GLY A 9 5.96 -4.33 2.46
C GLY A 9 5.72 -5.81 2.21
N GLY A 10 4.84 -6.40 3.02
CA GLY A 10 4.45 -7.80 2.91
C GLY A 10 5.53 -8.83 3.23
N ALA A 11 6.66 -8.47 3.86
CA ALA A 11 7.72 -9.43 4.16
C ALA A 11 7.30 -10.51 5.17
N ALA A 12 6.41 -10.17 6.13
CA ALA A 12 5.89 -11.15 7.08
C ALA A 12 4.97 -12.18 6.39
N ASP A 13 5.00 -13.42 6.91
CA ASP A 13 4.22 -14.55 6.39
C ASP A 13 3.99 -15.62 7.48
N GLU A 14 3.22 -16.63 7.14
CA GLU A 14 3.09 -17.86 7.91
C GLU A 14 4.20 -18.87 7.56
N PRO A 15 4.47 -19.87 8.43
CA PRO A 15 5.36 -20.97 8.11
C PRO A 15 4.96 -21.69 6.82
N GLN A 16 5.92 -21.95 5.94
CA GLN A 16 5.71 -22.52 4.62
C GLN A 16 6.25 -23.95 4.53
N PRO A 17 5.45 -24.94 4.10
CA PRO A 17 5.92 -26.31 3.95
C PRO A 17 7.13 -26.44 3.00
N VAL A 18 7.18 -25.61 1.95
CA VAL A 18 8.28 -25.59 0.96
C VAL A 18 9.59 -25.03 1.52
N LEU A 19 9.54 -24.42 2.70
CA LEU A 19 10.69 -23.91 3.48
C LEU A 19 10.90 -24.71 4.77
N ASP A 20 10.55 -25.99 4.79
CA ASP A 20 10.65 -26.88 5.96
C ASP A 20 9.97 -26.32 7.22
N GLY A 21 8.87 -25.57 7.05
CA GLY A 21 8.12 -24.96 8.13
C GLY A 21 8.69 -23.62 8.63
N ALA A 22 9.67 -23.04 7.97
CA ALA A 22 10.11 -21.67 8.23
C ALA A 22 9.22 -20.65 7.52
N THR A 23 9.18 -19.41 8.03
CA THR A 23 8.61 -18.28 7.30
C THR A 23 9.63 -17.77 6.26
N PRO A 24 9.20 -17.08 5.19
CA PRO A 24 10.12 -16.45 4.25
C PRO A 24 11.13 -15.52 4.93
N LEU A 25 10.72 -14.75 5.93
CA LEU A 25 11.59 -13.85 6.68
C LEU A 25 12.62 -14.63 7.52
N ALA A 26 12.23 -15.76 8.10
CA ALA A 26 13.14 -16.62 8.86
C ALA A 26 14.11 -17.42 7.96
N CYS A 27 13.72 -17.73 6.72
CA CYS A 27 14.52 -18.47 5.77
C CYS A 27 15.51 -17.58 5.00
N ALA A 28 15.24 -16.30 4.87
CA ALA A 28 16.05 -15.37 4.10
C ALA A 28 17.43 -15.15 4.73
N HIS A 29 18.47 -15.17 3.90
CA HIS A 29 19.83 -14.79 4.31
C HIS A 29 19.95 -13.27 4.35
N THR A 30 19.97 -12.69 5.54
CA THR A 30 19.86 -11.23 5.77
C THR A 30 20.99 -10.71 6.67
N PRO A 31 22.26 -10.71 6.19
CA PRO A 31 23.41 -10.36 7.01
C PRO A 31 23.37 -8.95 7.60
N ALA A 32 22.76 -7.97 6.91
CA ALA A 32 22.62 -6.61 7.45
C ALA A 32 21.62 -6.56 8.60
N LEU A 33 20.45 -7.23 8.47
CA LEU A 33 19.50 -7.38 9.57
C LEU A 33 20.08 -8.16 10.74
N ASP A 34 20.83 -9.22 10.48
CA ASP A 34 21.48 -10.03 11.53
C ASP A 34 22.53 -9.22 12.31
N GLN A 35 23.32 -8.41 11.60
CA GLN A 35 24.27 -7.47 12.22
C GLN A 35 23.53 -6.44 13.08
N LEU A 36 22.46 -5.84 12.58
CA LEU A 36 21.62 -4.91 13.34
C LEU A 36 21.02 -5.60 14.57
N ALA A 37 20.49 -6.81 14.42
CA ALA A 37 19.83 -7.57 15.47
C ALA A 37 20.76 -7.88 16.67
N ALA A 38 22.05 -7.96 16.45
CA ALA A 38 23.04 -8.18 17.51
C ALA A 38 23.03 -7.05 18.58
N ALA A 39 22.67 -5.82 18.20
CA ALA A 39 22.61 -4.66 19.08
C ALA A 39 21.21 -4.02 19.19
N ALA A 40 20.28 -4.45 18.35
CA ALA A 40 18.94 -3.89 18.25
C ALA A 40 17.95 -4.52 19.24
N ARG A 41 16.82 -3.87 19.43
CA ARG A 41 15.67 -4.38 20.16
C ARG A 41 14.62 -4.90 19.19
N LEU A 42 14.28 -6.16 19.31
CA LEU A 42 13.19 -6.79 18.59
C LEU A 42 11.88 -6.55 19.33
N GLY A 43 10.81 -6.34 18.57
CA GLY A 43 9.45 -6.26 19.08
C GLY A 43 8.42 -6.71 18.06
N GLN A 44 7.18 -6.70 18.46
CA GLN A 44 6.03 -6.97 17.61
C GLN A 44 5.04 -5.80 17.67
N VAL A 45 4.47 -5.44 16.52
CA VAL A 45 3.49 -4.35 16.42
C VAL A 45 2.27 -4.77 15.59
N ARG A 46 1.09 -4.36 16.03
CA ARG A 46 -0.14 -4.46 15.24
C ARG A 46 -0.54 -3.07 14.79
N PHE A 47 -0.44 -2.80 13.47
CA PHE A 47 -0.73 -1.47 12.93
C PHE A 47 -2.22 -1.16 12.89
N LEU A 48 -3.04 -2.12 12.60
CA LEU A 48 -4.49 -1.99 12.43
C LEU A 48 -5.24 -2.95 13.38
N PRO A 49 -5.24 -2.66 14.69
CA PRO A 49 -6.04 -3.43 15.62
C PRO A 49 -7.52 -3.08 15.40
N ASP A 50 -8.36 -4.10 15.27
CA ASP A 50 -9.81 -4.01 15.16
C ASP A 50 -10.35 -3.17 14.00
N HIS A 51 -10.94 -3.84 13.03
CA HIS A 51 -11.62 -3.27 11.87
C HIS A 51 -12.94 -2.63 12.29
N SER A 52 -12.88 -1.39 12.76
CA SER A 52 -14.09 -0.69 13.19
C SER A 52 -14.90 -0.07 12.06
N SER A 53 -14.49 -0.22 10.81
CA SER A 53 -15.27 0.27 9.66
C SER A 53 -15.36 -0.78 8.55
N PRO A 54 -16.56 -1.31 8.26
CA PRO A 54 -16.79 -2.18 7.10
C PRO A 54 -16.59 -1.46 5.76
N LEU A 55 -16.47 -0.14 5.78
CA LEU A 55 -16.34 0.73 4.60
C LEU A 55 -14.91 0.83 4.08
N ILE A 56 -13.93 0.36 4.84
CA ILE A 56 -12.52 0.55 4.53
C ILE A 56 -11.83 -0.78 4.69
N SER A 57 -11.51 -1.44 3.59
CA SER A 57 -10.54 -2.52 3.63
C SER A 57 -9.19 -1.91 3.99
N PRO A 58 -8.67 -2.12 5.20
CA PRO A 58 -7.40 -1.51 5.58
C PRO A 58 -6.28 -2.13 4.75
N GLY A 59 -5.41 -1.29 4.24
CA GLY A 59 -4.26 -1.66 3.44
C GLY A 59 -2.95 -1.14 4.04
N PRO A 60 -1.82 -1.35 3.36
CA PRO A 60 -0.52 -0.88 3.81
C PRO A 60 -0.44 0.63 4.01
N ASP A 61 -1.22 1.42 3.29
CA ASP A 61 -1.35 2.86 3.43
C ASP A 61 -2.01 3.28 4.75
N ALA A 62 -3.04 2.56 5.20
CA ALA A 62 -3.63 2.76 6.53
C ALA A 62 -2.64 2.39 7.65
N ALA A 63 -1.86 1.32 7.46
CA ALA A 63 -0.80 0.93 8.38
C ALA A 63 0.35 1.96 8.43
N LEU A 64 0.72 2.56 7.29
CA LEU A 64 1.67 3.67 7.26
C LEU A 64 1.13 4.90 8.00
N LEU A 65 -0.17 5.20 7.84
CA LEU A 65 -0.80 6.28 8.59
C LEU A 65 -0.73 6.03 10.11
N ALA A 66 -0.92 4.77 10.54
CA ALA A 66 -0.72 4.37 11.93
C ALA A 66 0.75 4.56 12.34
N LEU A 67 1.70 4.05 11.57
CA LEU A 67 3.14 4.21 11.85
C LEU A 67 3.52 5.68 12.03
N LEU A 68 2.91 6.60 11.29
CA LEU A 68 3.10 8.05 11.45
C LEU A 68 2.47 8.64 12.72
N GLY A 69 1.80 7.85 13.56
CA GLY A 69 1.21 8.29 14.82
C GLY A 69 -0.22 8.82 14.70
N TYR A 70 -0.92 8.55 13.59
CA TYR A 70 -2.33 8.87 13.43
C TYR A 70 -3.18 7.63 13.64
N ASN A 71 -4.34 7.77 14.26
CA ASN A 71 -5.30 6.66 14.39
C ASN A 71 -6.09 6.47 13.08
N PRO A 72 -5.89 5.37 12.34
CA PRO A 72 -6.55 5.14 11.04
C PRO A 72 -8.07 5.09 11.14
N ALA A 73 -8.63 4.50 12.21
CA ALA A 73 -10.08 4.42 12.40
C ALA A 73 -10.79 5.78 12.38
N ARG A 74 -10.04 6.86 12.61
CA ARG A 74 -10.56 8.24 12.63
C ARG A 74 -10.03 9.13 11.52
N ARG A 75 -8.97 8.70 10.84
CA ARG A 75 -8.17 9.59 9.98
C ARG A 75 -7.89 9.04 8.58
N TYR A 76 -8.23 7.80 8.34
CA TYR A 76 -8.05 7.21 7.02
C TYR A 76 -9.09 7.76 6.03
N PRO A 77 -8.64 8.31 4.89
CA PRO A 77 -9.54 8.95 3.93
C PRO A 77 -10.12 8.00 2.89
N GLY A 78 -9.64 6.76 2.83
CA GLY A 78 -9.82 5.82 1.74
C GLY A 78 -8.55 5.68 0.88
N HIS A 79 -8.43 4.56 0.17
CA HIS A 79 -7.25 4.27 -0.66
C HIS A 79 -7.18 5.19 -1.89
N ALA A 80 -8.31 5.39 -2.58
CA ALA A 80 -8.35 6.19 -3.80
C ALA A 80 -7.97 7.67 -3.58
N PRO A 81 -8.42 8.39 -2.53
CA PRO A 81 -7.92 9.72 -2.22
C PRO A 81 -6.42 9.80 -1.98
N LEU A 82 -5.84 8.76 -1.38
CA LEU A 82 -4.38 8.69 -1.19
C LEU A 82 -3.66 8.49 -2.51
N ASN A 83 -4.17 7.62 -3.40
CA ASN A 83 -3.64 7.49 -4.74
C ASN A 83 -3.69 8.83 -5.50
N ALA A 84 -4.82 9.54 -5.44
CA ALA A 84 -4.96 10.85 -6.07
C ALA A 84 -3.86 11.82 -5.61
N LEU A 85 -3.66 11.96 -4.29
CA LEU A 85 -2.59 12.80 -3.74
C LEU A 85 -1.20 12.34 -4.18
N GLY A 86 -0.96 11.03 -4.23
CA GLY A 86 0.31 10.45 -4.66
C GLY A 86 0.64 10.67 -6.13
N TYR A 87 -0.38 10.86 -6.96
CA TYR A 87 -0.27 11.28 -8.37
C TYR A 87 -0.25 12.80 -8.56
N GLY A 88 -0.29 13.58 -7.47
CA GLY A 88 -0.33 15.04 -7.55
C GLY A 88 -1.69 15.64 -7.87
N LEU A 89 -2.75 14.83 -7.86
CA LEU A 89 -4.12 15.31 -7.99
C LEU A 89 -4.60 15.89 -6.65
N THR A 90 -5.42 16.92 -6.72
CA THR A 90 -5.94 17.59 -5.52
C THR A 90 -7.48 17.61 -5.58
N PRO A 91 -8.16 16.51 -5.23
CA PRO A 91 -9.62 16.50 -5.17
C PRO A 91 -10.15 17.62 -4.27
N ALA A 92 -11.25 18.23 -4.64
CA ALA A 92 -11.85 19.28 -3.83
C ALA A 92 -12.38 18.69 -2.51
N VAL A 93 -12.54 19.56 -1.51
CA VAL A 93 -13.09 19.15 -0.22
C VAL A 93 -14.53 18.65 -0.40
N GLY A 94 -14.74 17.39 -0.08
CA GLY A 94 -16.04 16.75 -0.19
C GLY A 94 -16.20 15.85 -1.41
N ASP A 95 -15.33 15.96 -2.42
CA ASP A 95 -15.34 15.07 -3.57
C ASP A 95 -15.06 13.63 -3.14
N TRP A 96 -15.78 12.71 -3.74
CA TRP A 96 -15.53 11.29 -3.61
C TRP A 96 -14.57 10.82 -4.69
N VAL A 97 -13.60 10.03 -4.30
CA VAL A 97 -12.60 9.46 -5.20
C VAL A 97 -12.69 7.93 -5.15
N PHE A 98 -12.67 7.31 -6.31
CA PHE A 98 -12.67 5.86 -6.49
C PHE A 98 -11.45 5.47 -7.33
N ASN A 99 -10.81 4.36 -6.99
CA ASN A 99 -9.98 3.66 -7.96
C ASN A 99 -10.89 2.93 -8.96
N LEU A 100 -10.45 2.88 -10.21
CA LEU A 100 -11.06 2.07 -11.24
C LEU A 100 -10.06 1.03 -11.72
N THR A 101 -10.40 -0.24 -11.63
CA THR A 101 -9.55 -1.34 -12.08
C THR A 101 -10.28 -2.14 -13.15
N LEU A 102 -9.55 -2.50 -14.20
CA LEU A 102 -10.06 -3.39 -15.23
C LEU A 102 -9.98 -4.84 -14.74
N LEU A 103 -11.10 -5.57 -14.80
CA LEU A 103 -11.18 -6.97 -14.40
C LEU A 103 -11.46 -7.88 -15.58
N SER A 104 -10.95 -9.10 -15.51
CA SER A 104 -11.41 -10.24 -16.31
C SER A 104 -12.27 -11.13 -15.45
N VAL A 105 -13.47 -11.45 -15.91
CA VAL A 105 -14.39 -12.39 -15.26
C VAL A 105 -14.70 -13.48 -16.25
N ILE A 106 -14.35 -14.72 -15.90
CA ILE A 106 -14.56 -15.91 -16.75
C ILE A 106 -15.48 -16.86 -15.97
N ASP A 107 -16.56 -17.30 -16.59
CA ASP A 107 -17.59 -18.15 -15.98
C ASP A 107 -18.11 -17.59 -14.65
N GLY A 108 -18.21 -16.26 -14.56
CA GLY A 108 -18.67 -15.55 -13.36
C GLY A 108 -17.64 -15.46 -12.22
N ILE A 109 -16.41 -15.93 -12.43
CA ILE A 109 -15.31 -15.90 -11.45
C ILE A 109 -14.31 -14.81 -11.82
N VAL A 110 -13.97 -13.95 -10.86
CA VAL A 110 -12.97 -12.90 -11.01
C VAL A 110 -11.58 -13.52 -11.16
N GLN A 111 -10.87 -13.17 -12.22
CA GLN A 111 -9.50 -13.63 -12.43
C GLN A 111 -8.51 -12.78 -11.62
N PRO A 112 -7.35 -13.33 -11.21
CA PRO A 112 -6.30 -12.56 -10.55
C PRO A 112 -5.87 -11.36 -11.40
N THR A 113 -5.76 -10.19 -10.80
CA THR A 113 -5.38 -8.94 -11.49
C THR A 113 -4.00 -9.02 -12.13
N MET A 114 -3.06 -9.69 -11.48
CA MET A 114 -1.71 -9.93 -12.02
C MET A 114 -1.68 -10.80 -13.30
N GLY A 115 -2.74 -11.54 -13.56
CA GLY A 115 -2.88 -12.37 -14.78
C GLY A 115 -3.40 -11.62 -16.01
N ILE A 116 -3.84 -10.36 -15.84
CA ILE A 116 -4.44 -9.56 -16.91
C ILE A 116 -3.43 -8.52 -17.37
N ALA A 117 -2.51 -8.91 -18.24
CA ALA A 117 -1.59 -7.95 -18.86
C ALA A 117 -2.36 -7.17 -19.95
N VAL A 118 -2.80 -5.95 -19.61
CA VAL A 118 -3.36 -5.02 -20.61
C VAL A 118 -2.31 -3.97 -20.91
N PRO A 119 -1.84 -3.84 -22.16
CA PRO A 119 -0.91 -2.78 -22.56
C PRO A 119 -1.50 -1.40 -22.23
N GLU A 120 -0.64 -0.46 -21.87
CA GLU A 120 -1.05 0.87 -21.41
C GLU A 120 -1.99 1.57 -22.40
N GLY A 121 -1.65 1.55 -23.68
CA GLY A 121 -2.46 2.18 -24.72
C GLY A 121 -3.85 1.55 -24.86
N GLU A 122 -3.96 0.23 -24.72
CA GLU A 122 -5.23 -0.50 -24.74
C GLU A 122 -6.07 -0.17 -23.51
N ALA A 123 -5.47 -0.22 -22.31
CA ALA A 123 -6.17 0.11 -21.07
C ALA A 123 -6.70 1.55 -21.07
N GLN A 124 -5.90 2.50 -21.57
CA GLN A 124 -6.33 3.89 -21.74
C GLN A 124 -7.48 4.02 -22.74
N ALA A 125 -7.44 3.31 -23.85
CA ALA A 125 -8.51 3.35 -24.87
C ALA A 125 -9.82 2.77 -24.30
N LEU A 126 -9.74 1.61 -23.62
CA LEU A 126 -10.89 0.97 -22.98
C LEU A 126 -11.55 1.90 -21.94
N VAL A 127 -10.75 2.51 -21.06
CA VAL A 127 -11.30 3.40 -20.03
C VAL A 127 -11.88 4.68 -20.62
N ARG A 128 -11.25 5.29 -21.61
CA ARG A 128 -11.80 6.48 -22.26
C ARG A 128 -13.12 6.17 -22.94
N GLY A 129 -13.20 5.10 -23.73
CA GLY A 129 -14.44 4.69 -24.38
C GLY A 129 -15.54 4.35 -23.38
N LEU A 130 -15.19 3.70 -22.25
CA LEU A 130 -16.13 3.46 -21.15
C LEU A 130 -16.68 4.75 -20.56
N VAL A 131 -15.82 5.73 -20.28
CA VAL A 131 -16.20 7.02 -19.70
C VAL A 131 -17.17 7.78 -20.61
N ASP A 132 -16.88 7.78 -21.92
CA ASP A 132 -17.75 8.44 -22.92
C ASP A 132 -19.12 7.72 -23.01
N HIS A 133 -19.16 6.41 -22.77
CA HIS A 133 -20.38 5.61 -22.82
C HIS A 133 -21.21 5.69 -21.54
N LEU A 134 -20.57 5.77 -20.37
CA LEU A 134 -21.23 5.61 -19.06
C LEU A 134 -21.92 6.89 -18.56
N GLU A 135 -22.09 7.94 -19.28
CA GLU A 135 -22.76 9.17 -18.83
C GLU A 135 -22.52 9.48 -17.33
N LEU A 136 -21.32 9.95 -16.98
CA LEU A 136 -20.94 10.32 -15.63
C LEU A 136 -20.97 11.85 -15.45
N PRO A 137 -22.14 12.49 -15.39
CA PRO A 137 -22.25 13.94 -15.38
C PRO A 137 -21.56 14.54 -14.15
N GLY A 138 -20.63 15.44 -14.40
CA GLY A 138 -19.87 16.14 -13.35
C GLY A 138 -18.74 15.34 -12.75
N ALA A 139 -18.54 14.07 -13.11
CA ALA A 139 -17.40 13.30 -12.68
C ALA A 139 -16.18 13.55 -13.56
N GLU A 140 -15.00 13.51 -12.97
CA GLU A 140 -13.72 13.60 -13.66
C GLU A 140 -13.01 12.25 -13.62
N VAL A 141 -12.58 11.73 -14.78
CA VAL A 141 -11.86 10.48 -14.87
C VAL A 141 -10.43 10.72 -15.33
N HIS A 142 -9.50 10.33 -14.49
CA HIS A 142 -8.08 10.33 -14.79
C HIS A 142 -7.67 8.91 -15.21
N ALA A 143 -7.50 8.71 -16.52
CA ALA A 143 -7.14 7.41 -17.09
C ALA A 143 -5.63 7.29 -17.31
N GLY A 144 -5.10 6.08 -17.05
CA GLY A 144 -3.73 5.74 -17.42
C GLY A 144 -2.66 6.36 -16.53
N LEU A 145 -2.94 6.49 -15.24
CA LEU A 145 -1.93 6.86 -14.27
C LEU A 145 -0.98 5.67 -14.10
N ALA A 146 0.25 5.80 -14.58
CA ALA A 146 1.23 4.74 -14.57
C ALA A 146 1.67 4.37 -13.15
N THR A 147 1.54 3.10 -12.80
CA THR A 147 2.19 2.53 -11.63
C THR A 147 3.48 1.82 -12.04
N ARG A 148 4.33 1.52 -11.05
CA ARG A 148 5.60 0.83 -11.23
C ARG A 148 5.48 -0.53 -11.92
N ASP A 149 4.40 -1.26 -11.68
CA ASP A 149 4.22 -2.65 -12.09
C ASP A 149 3.39 -2.81 -13.36
N ARG A 150 3.34 -1.76 -14.19
CA ARG A 150 2.52 -1.71 -15.40
C ARG A 150 1.01 -1.81 -15.15
N ALA A 151 0.58 -1.92 -13.90
CA ALA A 151 -0.82 -1.75 -13.54
C ALA A 151 -1.20 -0.29 -13.73
N LEU A 152 -2.18 -0.03 -14.54
CA LEU A 152 -2.70 1.31 -14.72
C LEU A 152 -3.74 1.58 -13.64
N VAL A 153 -3.56 2.67 -12.92
CA VAL A 153 -4.58 3.18 -12.02
C VAL A 153 -5.41 4.20 -12.78
N HIS A 154 -6.71 4.04 -12.70
CA HIS A 154 -7.68 5.02 -13.17
C HIS A 154 -8.40 5.56 -11.96
N LEU A 155 -8.65 6.86 -11.92
CA LEU A 155 -9.36 7.48 -10.81
C LEU A 155 -10.62 8.14 -11.32
N LEU A 156 -11.73 7.92 -10.64
CA LEU A 156 -12.97 8.63 -10.79
C LEU A 156 -13.11 9.60 -9.61
N ILE A 157 -13.21 10.89 -9.91
CA ILE A 157 -13.53 11.94 -8.95
C ILE A 157 -14.97 12.36 -9.17
N ASP A 158 -15.86 12.07 -8.20
CA ASP A 158 -17.29 12.42 -8.26
C ASP A 158 -17.56 13.57 -7.29
N PRO A 159 -18.02 14.74 -7.78
CA PRO A 159 -18.31 15.87 -6.92
C PRO A 159 -19.43 15.56 -5.93
N ALA A 160 -19.23 15.92 -4.68
CA ALA A 160 -20.18 15.68 -3.59
C ALA A 160 -21.48 16.51 -3.71
N ALA A 161 -21.48 17.55 -4.53
CA ALA A 161 -22.63 18.45 -4.66
C ALA A 161 -23.62 17.95 -5.71
N PRO A 162 -24.94 17.92 -5.40
CA PRO A 162 -25.94 17.59 -6.39
C PRO A 162 -26.01 18.71 -7.46
N THR A 163 -25.79 18.33 -8.69
CA THR A 163 -26.28 19.15 -9.79
C THR A 163 -27.79 18.98 -9.83
N THR A 164 -28.51 20.02 -9.39
CA THR A 164 -29.96 20.16 -9.52
C THR A 164 -30.84 19.04 -8.95
N GLY A 165 -31.30 19.19 -7.70
CA GLY A 165 -32.52 18.54 -7.18
C GLY A 165 -32.47 17.09 -6.75
N ALA A 166 -31.37 16.40 -6.93
CA ALA A 166 -31.14 15.06 -6.39
C ALA A 166 -30.48 15.16 -5.01
N SER A 167 -30.81 14.23 -4.10
CA SER A 167 -30.07 14.09 -2.85
C SER A 167 -28.59 13.87 -3.13
N PRO A 168 -27.67 14.43 -2.30
CA PRO A 168 -26.25 14.14 -2.43
C PRO A 168 -26.04 12.62 -2.48
N ARG A 169 -25.26 12.12 -3.44
CA ARG A 169 -24.88 10.72 -3.44
C ARG A 169 -24.04 10.48 -2.19
N ASP A 170 -24.60 9.81 -1.22
CA ASP A 170 -23.84 9.44 -0.03
C ASP A 170 -23.16 8.10 -0.27
N TRP A 171 -21.88 8.18 -0.63
CA TRP A 171 -21.04 7.02 -0.85
C TRP A 171 -20.42 6.49 0.47
N SER A 172 -20.78 7.05 1.62
CA SER A 172 -20.19 6.69 2.91
C SER A 172 -20.62 5.32 3.42
N GLU A 173 -21.78 4.83 2.97
CA GLU A 173 -22.33 3.53 3.39
C GLU A 173 -22.05 2.40 2.41
N ILE A 174 -21.36 2.69 1.29
CA ILE A 174 -21.04 1.68 0.30
C ILE A 174 -19.88 0.81 0.75
N VAL A 175 -20.06 -0.48 0.61
CA VAL A 175 -18.97 -1.47 0.74
C VAL A 175 -18.52 -1.84 -0.66
N THR A 176 -17.24 -1.60 -0.95
CA THR A 176 -16.54 -2.11 -2.13
C THR A 176 -15.39 -3.00 -1.70
N HIS A 177 -14.92 -3.83 -2.60
CA HIS A 177 -13.84 -4.77 -2.33
C HIS A 177 -12.64 -4.47 -3.23
N ARG A 178 -11.44 -4.65 -2.71
CA ARG A 178 -10.21 -4.60 -3.52
C ARG A 178 -10.24 -5.73 -4.56
N PRO A 179 -9.74 -5.51 -5.77
CA PRO A 179 -9.68 -6.56 -6.80
C PRO A 179 -9.02 -7.86 -6.32
N ASP A 180 -7.93 -7.75 -5.55
CA ASP A 180 -7.19 -8.90 -5.05
C ASP A 180 -7.96 -9.71 -3.99
N ASP A 181 -8.83 -9.04 -3.21
CA ASP A 181 -9.67 -9.71 -2.20
C ASP A 181 -10.77 -10.57 -2.84
N ILE A 182 -11.17 -10.24 -4.07
CA ILE A 182 -12.25 -10.93 -4.79
C ILE A 182 -11.76 -11.89 -5.88
N ALA A 183 -10.46 -11.92 -6.14
CA ALA A 183 -9.86 -12.86 -7.08
C ALA A 183 -10.19 -14.32 -6.69
N GLY A 184 -10.59 -15.13 -7.68
CA GLY A 184 -11.03 -16.51 -7.46
C GLY A 184 -12.45 -16.67 -6.89
N HIS A 185 -13.17 -15.57 -6.66
CA HIS A 185 -14.53 -15.59 -6.14
C HIS A 185 -15.58 -15.21 -7.20
N PRO A 186 -16.85 -15.64 -7.02
CA PRO A 186 -17.94 -15.20 -7.88
C PRO A 186 -18.15 -13.69 -7.78
N LEU A 187 -18.11 -12.98 -8.92
CA LEU A 187 -18.27 -11.52 -9.00
C LEU A 187 -19.53 -11.03 -8.27
N ARG A 188 -20.66 -11.70 -8.47
CA ARG A 188 -21.95 -11.32 -7.85
C ARG A 188 -21.93 -11.26 -6.32
N LYS A 189 -20.99 -11.95 -5.66
CA LYS A 189 -20.83 -11.91 -4.20
C LYS A 189 -20.02 -10.70 -3.73
N ALA A 190 -19.29 -10.08 -4.65
CA ALA A 190 -18.44 -8.94 -4.41
C ALA A 190 -19.06 -7.61 -4.87
N MET A 191 -20.22 -7.67 -5.54
CA MET A 191 -20.89 -6.45 -6.03
C MET A 191 -21.04 -5.44 -4.91
N PRO A 192 -20.87 -4.13 -5.22
CA PRO A 192 -21.05 -3.07 -4.23
C PRO A 192 -22.42 -3.13 -3.56
N VAL A 193 -22.44 -2.99 -2.23
CA VAL A 193 -23.69 -2.97 -1.45
C VAL A 193 -23.75 -1.67 -0.63
N GLY A 194 -24.94 -1.16 -0.39
CA GLY A 194 -25.16 0.06 0.41
C GLY A 194 -26.16 1.04 -0.19
N GLY A 195 -27.43 0.64 -0.18
CA GLY A 195 -28.56 1.50 -0.59
C GLY A 195 -28.49 2.03 -2.03
N PRO A 196 -29.17 3.14 -2.36
CA PRO A 196 -29.27 3.66 -3.73
C PRO A 196 -27.93 3.99 -4.39
N ALA A 197 -26.91 4.26 -3.60
CA ALA A 197 -25.58 4.51 -4.11
C ALA A 197 -24.88 3.21 -4.53
N GLY A 198 -25.07 2.11 -3.77
CA GLY A 198 -24.64 0.76 -4.18
C GLY A 198 -25.29 0.32 -5.48
N ASP A 199 -26.62 0.48 -5.58
CA ASP A 199 -27.37 0.15 -6.79
C ASP A 199 -26.84 0.94 -8.00
N ARG A 200 -26.42 2.20 -7.79
CA ARG A 200 -25.83 3.00 -8.86
C ARG A 200 -24.46 2.49 -9.31
N LEU A 201 -23.61 2.05 -8.38
CA LEU A 201 -22.32 1.43 -8.75
C LEU A 201 -22.53 0.11 -9.49
N GLU A 202 -23.49 -0.71 -9.03
CA GLU A 202 -23.85 -1.96 -9.71
C GLU A 202 -24.27 -1.69 -11.16
N GLN A 203 -25.17 -0.72 -11.38
CA GLN A 203 -25.55 -0.29 -12.73
C GLN A 203 -24.36 0.19 -13.58
N LEU A 204 -23.42 0.93 -13.01
CA LEU A 204 -22.21 1.36 -13.72
C LEU A 204 -21.33 0.18 -14.12
N ILE A 205 -21.19 -0.81 -13.24
CA ILE A 205 -20.41 -2.03 -13.51
C ILE A 205 -21.08 -2.83 -14.65
N GLU A 206 -22.42 -3.00 -14.60
CA GLU A 206 -23.18 -3.74 -15.61
C GLU A 206 -23.14 -3.02 -16.98
N GLN A 207 -23.40 -1.72 -17.02
CA GLN A 207 -23.31 -0.93 -18.25
C GLN A 207 -21.90 -0.96 -18.85
N GLY A 208 -20.88 -0.91 -17.98
CA GLY A 208 -19.48 -1.07 -18.41
C GLY A 208 -19.19 -2.44 -18.98
N ALA A 209 -19.75 -3.50 -18.41
CA ALA A 209 -19.60 -4.86 -18.92
C ALA A 209 -20.26 -5.04 -20.29
N ASP A 210 -21.46 -4.49 -20.49
CA ASP A 210 -22.16 -4.52 -21.78
C ASP A 210 -21.34 -3.82 -22.89
N TYR A 211 -20.76 -2.65 -22.58
CA TYR A 211 -19.87 -1.94 -23.49
C TYR A 211 -18.63 -2.75 -23.83
N LEU A 212 -17.95 -3.32 -22.83
CA LEU A 212 -16.71 -4.07 -23.00
C LEU A 212 -16.91 -5.38 -23.77
N ALA A 213 -18.08 -6.02 -23.65
CA ALA A 213 -18.40 -7.24 -24.37
C ALA A 213 -18.40 -7.07 -25.90
N GLY A 214 -18.79 -5.89 -26.37
CA GLY A 214 -18.80 -5.55 -27.81
C GLY A 214 -17.54 -4.86 -28.32
N HIS A 215 -16.57 -4.58 -27.45
CA HIS A 215 -15.41 -3.76 -27.81
C HIS A 215 -14.39 -4.51 -28.68
N GLU A 216 -13.92 -3.88 -29.77
CA GLU A 216 -13.01 -4.49 -30.76
C GLU A 216 -11.69 -4.99 -30.15
N LEU A 217 -11.14 -4.29 -29.15
CA LEU A 217 -9.93 -4.72 -28.43
C LEU A 217 -10.14 -6.06 -27.71
N ASN A 218 -11.32 -6.30 -27.14
CA ASN A 218 -11.62 -7.59 -26.51
C ASN A 218 -11.78 -8.71 -27.53
N GLN A 219 -12.30 -8.41 -28.70
CA GLN A 219 -12.36 -9.38 -29.80
C GLN A 219 -10.94 -9.78 -30.26
N ALA A 220 -10.06 -8.78 -30.46
CA ALA A 220 -8.67 -9.03 -30.81
C ALA A 220 -7.92 -9.83 -29.71
N ARG A 221 -8.14 -9.54 -28.44
CA ARG A 221 -7.56 -10.30 -27.32
C ARG A 221 -8.04 -11.75 -27.32
N ALA A 222 -9.33 -11.98 -27.53
CA ALA A 222 -9.89 -13.33 -27.63
C ALA A 222 -9.30 -14.13 -28.79
N GLU A 223 -9.07 -13.50 -29.96
CA GLU A 223 -8.41 -14.11 -31.10
C GLU A 223 -6.94 -14.49 -30.83
N MET A 224 -6.26 -13.72 -29.97
CA MET A 224 -4.89 -14.01 -29.51
C MET A 224 -4.83 -15.01 -28.34
N GLY A 225 -5.97 -15.45 -27.83
CA GLY A 225 -6.04 -16.34 -26.65
C GLY A 225 -5.73 -15.64 -25.33
N GLU A 226 -5.81 -14.32 -25.29
CA GLU A 226 -5.61 -13.53 -24.08
C GLU A 226 -6.93 -13.34 -23.31
N PRO A 227 -6.89 -13.25 -21.96
CA PRO A 227 -8.09 -12.99 -21.18
C PRO A 227 -8.74 -11.66 -21.55
N PRO A 228 -10.07 -11.62 -21.83
CA PRO A 228 -10.76 -10.38 -22.14
C PRO A 228 -10.87 -9.50 -20.89
N VAL A 229 -10.89 -8.18 -21.10
CA VAL A 229 -11.29 -7.21 -20.07
C VAL A 229 -12.82 -7.12 -20.06
N THR A 230 -13.44 -7.56 -18.99
CA THR A 230 -14.91 -7.73 -18.95
C THR A 230 -15.63 -6.70 -18.10
N HIS A 231 -14.97 -6.14 -17.09
CA HIS A 231 -15.61 -5.23 -16.14
C HIS A 231 -14.68 -4.07 -15.77
N LEU A 232 -15.29 -2.91 -15.52
CA LEU A 232 -14.66 -1.79 -14.81
C LEU A 232 -15.10 -1.86 -13.34
N TRP A 233 -14.11 -1.94 -12.43
CA TRP A 233 -14.36 -2.16 -11.02
C TRP A 233 -14.00 -0.92 -10.19
N PRO A 234 -14.97 -0.19 -9.63
CA PRO A 234 -14.75 0.90 -8.70
C PRO A 234 -14.53 0.37 -7.28
N TRP A 235 -13.47 0.86 -6.59
CA TRP A 235 -13.14 0.43 -5.24
C TRP A 235 -12.31 1.46 -4.47
N GLY A 236 -12.12 1.22 -3.16
CA GLY A 236 -11.24 2.01 -2.31
C GLY A 236 -11.69 3.45 -2.13
N GLN A 237 -13.01 3.67 -2.23
CA GLN A 237 -13.62 5.00 -2.18
C GLN A 237 -13.28 5.77 -0.91
N GLY A 238 -13.31 7.08 -1.04
CA GLY A 238 -13.12 7.97 0.09
C GLY A 238 -13.14 9.44 -0.30
N LYS A 239 -12.88 10.31 0.67
CA LYS A 239 -12.84 11.76 0.47
C LYS A 239 -11.86 12.47 1.40
N LEU A 240 -11.40 13.64 0.97
CA LEU A 240 -10.57 14.54 1.77
C LEU A 240 -11.40 15.72 2.30
N PRO A 241 -11.13 16.21 3.54
CA PRO A 241 -10.27 15.61 4.54
C PRO A 241 -10.93 14.44 5.25
N PRO A 242 -10.15 13.46 5.76
CA PRO A 242 -10.70 12.30 6.45
C PRO A 242 -11.48 12.71 7.69
N GLY A 243 -12.70 12.14 7.85
CA GLY A 243 -13.58 12.44 8.99
C GLY A 243 -13.98 13.91 9.09
N GLY A 244 -13.97 14.65 7.96
CA GLY A 244 -14.37 16.07 7.90
C GLY A 244 -13.43 17.04 8.61
N ARG A 245 -12.29 16.58 9.11
CA ARG A 245 -11.29 17.41 9.80
C ARG A 245 -9.90 17.17 9.21
N PRO A 246 -9.18 18.22 8.78
CA PRO A 246 -7.80 18.11 8.28
C PRO A 246 -6.89 17.39 9.27
N LEU A 247 -5.93 16.62 8.76
CA LEU A 247 -4.87 16.10 9.60
C LEU A 247 -4.01 17.25 10.14
N LYS A 248 -3.65 17.13 11.41
CA LYS A 248 -2.62 18.01 11.95
C LYS A 248 -1.29 17.62 11.32
N PRO A 249 -0.56 18.55 10.68
CA PRO A 249 0.70 18.21 10.03
C PRO A 249 1.65 17.49 10.98
N TRP A 250 2.31 16.44 10.49
CA TRP A 250 3.20 15.57 11.27
C TRP A 250 4.30 16.36 12.01
N ARG A 251 4.88 17.35 11.33
CA ARG A 251 5.88 18.25 11.92
C ARG A 251 5.39 18.98 13.17
N ASN A 252 4.10 19.27 13.25
CA ASN A 252 3.50 19.92 14.42
C ASN A 252 3.45 19.01 15.63
N ASN A 253 3.35 17.69 15.41
CA ASN A 253 3.33 16.69 16.49
C ASN A 253 4.75 16.38 16.97
N PHE A 254 5.69 16.18 16.07
CA PHE A 254 7.02 15.65 16.39
C PHE A 254 8.17 16.65 16.28
N LYS A 255 7.91 17.87 15.78
CA LYS A 255 8.89 18.96 15.66
C LYS A 255 10.14 18.57 14.85
N ARG A 256 9.97 17.76 13.83
CA ARG A 256 11.01 17.29 12.91
C ARG A 256 10.54 17.38 11.47
N SER A 257 11.49 17.48 10.55
CA SER A 257 11.23 17.31 9.12
C SER A 257 11.27 15.83 8.76
N ALA A 258 10.43 15.42 7.79
CA ALA A 258 10.40 14.05 7.36
C ALA A 258 10.07 13.91 5.87
N ALA A 259 10.60 12.85 5.24
CA ALA A 259 10.29 12.45 3.87
C ALA A 259 9.89 10.99 3.80
N ILE A 260 9.02 10.67 2.84
CA ILE A 260 8.68 9.30 2.46
C ILE A 260 9.16 9.06 1.04
N VAL A 261 10.00 8.04 0.86
CA VAL A 261 10.57 7.59 -0.41
C VAL A 261 9.85 6.31 -0.81
N SER A 262 9.05 6.36 -1.86
CA SER A 262 8.30 5.19 -2.34
C SER A 262 7.89 5.34 -3.80
N GLN A 263 7.85 4.23 -4.52
CA GLN A 263 7.24 4.18 -5.84
C GLN A 263 5.71 3.98 -5.78
N ASP A 264 5.20 3.53 -4.65
CA ASP A 264 3.76 3.37 -4.43
C ASP A 264 3.07 4.75 -4.27
N PRO A 265 2.07 5.06 -5.11
CA PRO A 265 1.38 6.35 -5.04
C PRO A 265 0.60 6.52 -3.73
N ALA A 266 -0.03 5.48 -3.16
CA ALA A 266 -0.76 5.61 -1.92
C ALA A 266 0.17 5.97 -0.74
N MET A 267 1.38 5.41 -0.71
CA MET A 267 2.39 5.78 0.30
C MET A 267 2.82 7.25 0.17
N ARG A 268 3.03 7.74 -1.05
CA ARG A 268 3.30 9.17 -1.29
C ARG A 268 2.09 10.05 -0.97
N GLY A 269 0.88 9.55 -1.20
CA GLY A 269 -0.36 10.21 -0.81
C GLY A 269 -0.49 10.38 0.70
N VAL A 270 -0.09 9.37 1.48
CA VAL A 270 0.00 9.48 2.95
C VAL A 270 1.01 10.56 3.35
N ALA A 271 2.17 10.63 2.68
CA ALA A 271 3.15 11.70 2.92
C ALA A 271 2.53 13.08 2.71
N THR A 272 1.90 13.30 1.56
CA THR A 272 1.24 14.56 1.22
C THR A 272 0.14 14.91 2.23
N LEU A 273 -0.72 13.95 2.57
CA LEU A 273 -1.81 14.13 3.54
C LEU A 273 -1.28 14.53 4.93
N ALA A 274 -0.17 13.95 5.35
CA ALA A 274 0.46 14.22 6.66
C ALA A 274 1.39 15.44 6.64
N GLY A 275 1.61 16.08 5.50
CA GLY A 275 2.49 17.23 5.33
C GLY A 275 3.99 16.88 5.44
N LEU A 276 4.35 15.70 4.92
CA LEU A 276 5.73 15.25 4.72
C LEU A 276 6.14 15.48 3.26
N THR A 277 7.44 15.44 3.00
CA THR A 277 7.96 15.42 1.62
C THR A 277 7.72 14.04 1.01
N ALA A 278 7.03 14.00 -0.13
CA ALA A 278 6.87 12.79 -0.92
C ALA A 278 7.97 12.73 -1.99
N VAL A 279 8.74 11.64 -2.00
CA VAL A 279 9.82 11.42 -2.96
C VAL A 279 9.48 10.23 -3.84
N LEU A 280 9.44 10.46 -5.16
CA LEU A 280 9.29 9.42 -6.17
C LEU A 280 10.67 9.08 -6.75
N PRO A 281 11.23 7.92 -6.43
CA PRO A 281 12.49 7.48 -7.02
C PRO A 281 12.34 7.20 -8.51
N GLU A 282 13.41 7.37 -9.27
CA GLU A 282 13.47 6.92 -10.64
C GLU A 282 13.18 5.40 -10.73
N PRO A 283 12.42 4.94 -11.71
CA PRO A 283 12.14 3.52 -11.88
C PRO A 283 13.42 2.75 -12.20
N GLY A 284 13.53 1.53 -11.68
CA GLY A 284 14.62 0.59 -11.98
C GLY A 284 14.15 -0.54 -12.88
N GLU A 285 15.06 -1.13 -13.63
CA GLU A 285 14.81 -2.37 -14.37
C GLU A 285 14.94 -3.55 -13.39
N GLY A 286 13.80 -4.15 -13.01
CA GLY A 286 13.73 -5.25 -12.05
C GLY A 286 13.96 -4.84 -10.60
N THR A 287 13.87 -5.83 -9.71
CA THR A 287 13.84 -5.62 -8.25
C THR A 287 15.12 -5.01 -7.72
N THR A 288 16.28 -5.52 -8.12
CA THR A 288 17.59 -5.06 -7.61
C THR A 288 17.83 -3.58 -7.91
N GLN A 289 17.73 -3.18 -9.18
CA GLN A 289 17.97 -1.78 -9.56
C GLN A 289 16.96 -0.84 -8.92
N THR A 290 15.75 -1.31 -8.71
CA THR A 290 14.74 -0.53 -8.00
C THR A 290 15.11 -0.30 -6.52
N LEU A 291 15.59 -1.32 -5.84
CA LEU A 291 16.06 -1.21 -4.46
C LEU A 291 17.27 -0.25 -4.37
N ASP A 292 18.19 -0.32 -5.32
CA ASP A 292 19.33 0.62 -5.41
C ASP A 292 18.85 2.07 -5.58
N ARG A 293 17.83 2.31 -6.42
CA ARG A 293 17.23 3.64 -6.61
C ARG A 293 16.52 4.15 -5.36
N LEU A 294 15.78 3.26 -4.68
CA LEU A 294 15.14 3.57 -3.40
C LEU A 294 16.17 3.95 -2.34
N SER A 295 17.23 3.17 -2.22
CA SER A 295 18.33 3.42 -1.29
C SER A 295 19.02 4.77 -1.57
N ALA A 296 19.41 5.02 -2.82
CA ALA A 296 20.04 6.26 -3.22
C ALA A 296 19.15 7.49 -2.91
N SER A 297 17.86 7.42 -3.24
CA SER A 297 16.91 8.50 -2.94
C SER A 297 16.70 8.69 -1.44
N ALA A 298 16.70 7.61 -0.64
CA ALA A 298 16.58 7.69 0.81
C ALA A 298 17.83 8.33 1.44
N ILE A 299 19.03 7.96 0.98
CA ILE A 299 20.30 8.54 1.44
C ILE A 299 20.36 10.04 1.09
N GLU A 300 19.91 10.44 -0.10
CA GLU A 300 19.84 11.86 -0.47
C GLU A 300 18.86 12.63 0.42
N ALA A 301 17.65 12.07 0.62
CA ALA A 301 16.63 12.68 1.48
C ALA A 301 17.10 12.82 2.95
N LEU A 302 17.97 11.92 3.45
CA LEU A 302 18.56 12.01 4.79
C LEU A 302 19.44 13.26 4.98
N ARG A 303 19.97 13.87 3.92
CA ARG A 303 20.75 15.10 4.01
C ARG A 303 19.87 16.28 4.44
N GLU A 304 18.65 16.33 3.95
CA GLU A 304 17.73 17.46 4.12
C GLU A 304 16.71 17.25 5.26
N HIS A 305 16.38 15.98 5.59
CA HIS A 305 15.35 15.67 6.56
C HIS A 305 15.90 15.01 7.83
N ASP A 306 15.19 15.22 8.94
CA ASP A 306 15.50 14.57 10.23
C ASP A 306 15.13 13.09 10.21
N LEU A 307 14.01 12.73 9.54
CA LEU A 307 13.50 11.38 9.37
C LEU A 307 13.30 11.07 7.89
N VAL A 308 13.76 9.91 7.46
CA VAL A 308 13.41 9.34 6.16
C VAL A 308 12.72 7.99 6.35
N ILE A 309 11.59 7.81 5.69
CA ILE A 309 10.87 6.55 5.61
C ILE A 309 11.01 6.05 4.18
N VAL A 310 11.60 4.88 3.99
CA VAL A 310 11.71 4.25 2.67
C VAL A 310 10.86 2.99 2.63
N HIS A 311 10.05 2.86 1.59
CA HIS A 311 9.15 1.74 1.40
C HIS A 311 9.46 0.97 0.13
N THR A 312 9.55 -0.34 0.25
CA THR A 312 9.56 -1.29 -0.87
C THR A 312 8.43 -2.29 -0.72
N ASP A 313 7.74 -2.57 -1.80
CA ASP A 313 6.71 -3.61 -1.93
C ASP A 313 7.25 -4.90 -2.57
N ALA A 314 8.57 -5.00 -2.78
CA ALA A 314 9.18 -6.13 -3.48
C ALA A 314 8.80 -7.51 -2.88
N PRO A 315 8.83 -7.72 -1.53
CA PRO A 315 8.40 -8.99 -0.95
C PRO A 315 6.91 -9.28 -1.16
N GLN A 316 6.07 -8.25 -1.10
CA GLN A 316 4.62 -8.36 -1.35
C GLN A 316 4.34 -8.78 -2.78
N ARG A 317 4.96 -8.12 -3.76
CA ARG A 317 4.78 -8.44 -5.18
C ARG A 317 5.24 -9.86 -5.52
N ALA A 318 6.38 -10.28 -4.99
CA ALA A 318 6.85 -11.63 -5.14
C ALA A 318 5.84 -12.65 -4.57
N ALA A 319 5.30 -12.39 -3.37
CA ALA A 319 4.26 -13.22 -2.77
C ALA A 319 2.98 -13.30 -3.59
N MET A 320 2.56 -12.18 -4.19
CA MET A 320 1.30 -12.08 -4.96
C MET A 320 1.39 -12.65 -6.38
N GLY A 321 2.57 -12.69 -6.98
CA GLY A 321 2.73 -13.07 -8.39
C GLY A 321 3.69 -14.20 -8.68
N GLU A 322 4.75 -14.36 -7.89
CA GLU A 322 5.87 -15.25 -8.22
C GLU A 322 5.98 -16.43 -7.25
N GLY A 323 5.68 -16.23 -5.97
CA GLY A 323 5.60 -17.29 -4.98
C GLY A 323 6.55 -17.15 -3.78
N VAL A 324 6.65 -18.24 -3.00
CA VAL A 324 7.33 -18.25 -1.70
C VAL A 324 8.83 -18.04 -1.83
N ARG A 325 9.50 -18.69 -2.81
CA ARG A 325 10.95 -18.61 -2.98
C ARG A 325 11.38 -17.23 -3.47
N GLU A 326 10.63 -16.67 -4.37
CA GLU A 326 10.82 -15.34 -4.92
C GLU A 326 10.62 -14.27 -3.83
N LYS A 327 9.71 -14.51 -2.89
CA LYS A 327 9.55 -13.68 -1.69
C LYS A 327 10.79 -13.72 -0.80
N VAL A 328 11.38 -14.91 -0.56
CA VAL A 328 12.66 -15.05 0.16
C VAL A 328 13.75 -14.25 -0.54
N ASP A 329 13.89 -14.41 -1.88
CA ASP A 329 14.88 -13.66 -2.67
C ASP A 329 14.65 -12.15 -2.61
N ALA A 330 13.40 -11.67 -2.64
CA ALA A 330 13.09 -10.26 -2.53
C ALA A 330 13.50 -9.68 -1.16
N ILE A 331 13.32 -10.43 -0.08
CA ILE A 331 13.79 -10.05 1.27
C ILE A 331 15.31 -9.98 1.31
N GLN A 332 16.03 -10.98 0.78
CA GLN A 332 17.50 -11.00 0.71
C GLN A 332 18.06 -9.81 -0.10
N ARG A 333 17.42 -9.51 -1.24
CA ARG A 333 17.80 -8.35 -2.05
C ARG A 333 17.54 -7.04 -1.31
N ALA A 334 16.42 -6.91 -0.57
CA ALA A 334 16.14 -5.73 0.23
C ALA A 334 17.16 -5.53 1.36
N ASP A 335 17.63 -6.62 1.98
CA ASP A 335 18.72 -6.57 2.96
C ASP A 335 19.99 -5.98 2.35
N THR A 336 20.43 -6.52 1.21
CA THR A 336 21.67 -6.15 0.54
C THR A 336 21.63 -4.79 -0.12
N HIS A 337 20.52 -4.45 -0.83
CA HIS A 337 20.45 -3.28 -1.71
C HIS A 337 19.72 -2.08 -1.11
N LEU A 338 19.03 -2.26 0.03
CA LEU A 338 18.32 -1.17 0.68
C LEU A 338 18.77 -0.98 2.14
N ILE A 339 18.75 -2.04 2.96
CA ILE A 339 19.04 -1.92 4.40
C ILE A 339 20.52 -1.65 4.64
N ALA A 340 21.41 -2.47 4.08
CA ALA A 340 22.86 -2.33 4.26
C ALA A 340 23.36 -0.93 3.86
N PRO A 341 23.14 -0.42 2.63
CA PRO A 341 23.67 0.88 2.23
C PRO A 341 23.03 2.06 3.00
N LEU A 342 21.74 1.95 3.40
CA LEU A 342 21.12 2.97 4.22
C LEU A 342 21.71 3.01 5.64
N HIS A 343 21.99 1.84 6.23
CA HIS A 343 22.62 1.74 7.54
C HIS A 343 24.05 2.29 7.51
N GLU A 344 24.85 1.91 6.52
CA GLU A 344 26.22 2.45 6.31
C GLU A 344 26.21 3.98 6.16
N ALA A 345 25.24 4.53 5.41
CA ALA A 345 25.08 5.96 5.25
C ALA A 345 24.71 6.66 6.57
N LEU A 346 23.89 6.04 7.41
CA LEU A 346 23.55 6.56 8.74
C LEU A 346 24.76 6.59 9.66
N GLU A 347 25.58 5.53 9.66
CA GLU A 347 26.82 5.47 10.44
C GLU A 347 27.85 6.51 9.97
N ALA A 348 27.98 6.70 8.66
CA ALA A 348 28.93 7.65 8.07
C ALA A 348 28.55 9.12 8.26
N THR A 349 27.24 9.44 8.31
CA THR A 349 26.74 10.83 8.23
C THR A 349 26.22 11.39 9.55
N ALA A 350 25.99 10.56 10.57
CA ALA A 350 25.40 11.00 11.82
C ALA A 350 26.11 10.43 13.05
N ASP A 351 26.60 11.29 13.94
CA ASP A 351 27.14 10.87 15.24
C ASP A 351 26.14 10.01 16.04
N ARG A 352 24.85 10.21 15.82
CA ARG A 352 23.76 9.49 16.48
C ARG A 352 22.61 9.28 15.50
N TYR A 353 22.13 8.07 15.42
CA TYR A 353 20.97 7.71 14.59
C TYR A 353 20.04 6.71 15.31
N ARG A 354 18.85 6.53 14.77
CA ARG A 354 17.97 5.38 14.99
C ARG A 354 17.45 4.85 13.68
N LEU A 355 17.44 3.53 13.59
CA LEU A 355 16.91 2.80 12.46
C LEU A 355 15.80 1.85 12.94
N LEU A 356 14.65 1.92 12.28
CA LEU A 356 13.54 0.98 12.45
C LEU A 356 13.37 0.20 11.15
N VAL A 357 13.32 -1.12 11.23
CA VAL A 357 12.95 -1.99 10.10
C VAL A 357 11.70 -2.75 10.47
N THR A 358 10.68 -2.72 9.60
CA THR A 358 9.39 -3.40 9.86
C THR A 358 8.63 -3.66 8.57
N PRO A 359 7.91 -4.76 8.40
CA PRO A 359 6.78 -4.83 7.50
C PRO A 359 5.60 -4.03 8.08
N LEU A 360 4.60 -3.69 7.26
CA LEU A 360 3.38 -3.04 7.73
C LEU A 360 2.22 -4.03 7.92
N HIS A 361 2.27 -5.16 7.24
CA HIS A 361 1.25 -6.20 7.21
C HIS A 361 1.87 -7.53 6.79
N THR A 362 1.12 -8.59 6.98
CA THR A 362 1.45 -9.92 6.48
C THR A 362 0.92 -10.09 5.05
N THR A 363 1.71 -10.66 4.15
CA THR A 363 1.25 -11.11 2.83
C THR A 363 1.48 -12.59 2.69
N LEU A 364 0.41 -13.36 2.64
CA LEU A 364 0.45 -14.81 2.55
C LEU A 364 0.81 -15.24 1.12
N ALA A 365 2.01 -15.75 0.90
CA ALA A 365 2.46 -16.17 -0.43
C ALA A 365 1.68 -17.40 -0.96
N GLN A 366 1.15 -18.24 -0.07
CA GLN A 366 0.36 -19.40 -0.47
C GLN A 366 -1.04 -19.03 -0.99
N THR A 367 -1.67 -18.03 -0.40
CA THR A 367 -3.05 -17.63 -0.72
C THR A 367 -3.13 -16.31 -1.46
N GLN A 368 -1.99 -15.62 -1.64
CA GLN A 368 -1.89 -14.30 -2.27
C GLN A 368 -2.79 -13.25 -1.61
N ARG A 369 -2.88 -13.26 -0.27
CA ARG A 369 -3.74 -12.36 0.50
C ARG A 369 -2.95 -11.56 1.53
N GLU A 370 -3.35 -10.32 1.70
CA GLU A 370 -2.89 -9.47 2.79
C GLU A 370 -3.68 -9.73 4.07
N ARG A 371 -3.01 -9.61 5.23
CA ARG A 371 -3.63 -9.71 6.55
C ARG A 371 -3.04 -8.67 7.50
N ASP A 372 -3.87 -8.18 8.42
CA ASP A 372 -3.51 -7.20 9.43
C ASP A 372 -3.02 -7.85 10.73
N ASP A 373 -2.15 -8.84 10.59
CA ASP A 373 -1.55 -9.49 11.75
C ASP A 373 -0.53 -8.57 12.43
N ALA A 374 -0.18 -8.91 13.66
CA ALA A 374 0.96 -8.31 14.30
C ALA A 374 2.25 -8.76 13.60
N VAL A 375 3.13 -7.80 13.31
CA VAL A 375 4.35 -8.02 12.53
C VAL A 375 5.61 -7.70 13.33
N PRO A 376 6.76 -8.30 13.02
CA PRO A 376 8.01 -8.01 13.71
C PRO A 376 8.51 -6.62 13.36
N PHE A 377 9.20 -5.98 14.30
CA PHE A 377 10.02 -4.80 14.02
C PHE A 377 11.36 -4.88 14.75
N LEU A 378 12.39 -4.34 14.11
CA LEU A 378 13.73 -4.24 14.65
C LEU A 378 14.09 -2.77 14.84
N LEU A 379 14.49 -2.39 16.06
CA LEU A 379 14.86 -1.03 16.42
C LEU A 379 16.30 -0.96 16.89
N ALA A 380 17.14 -0.22 16.17
CA ALA A 380 18.58 -0.07 16.43
C ALA A 380 19.00 1.40 16.64
N GLY A 381 20.14 1.63 17.26
CA GLY A 381 20.82 2.90 17.37
C GLY A 381 20.81 3.54 18.75
N GLU A 382 20.86 4.85 18.81
CA GLU A 382 21.07 5.65 20.02
C GLU A 382 20.06 5.36 21.13
N LYS A 383 20.58 5.01 22.31
CA LYS A 383 19.78 4.64 23.52
C LYS A 383 18.85 3.44 23.33
N ILE A 384 19.13 2.62 22.36
CA ILE A 384 18.47 1.33 22.20
C ILE A 384 19.44 0.30 22.77
N THR A 385 19.00 -0.41 23.80
CA THR A 385 19.78 -1.46 24.43
C THR A 385 19.10 -2.79 24.21
N ASN A 386 19.85 -3.72 23.69
CA ASN A 386 19.43 -5.10 23.56
C ASN A 386 19.61 -5.81 24.92
N VAL A 387 18.62 -6.62 25.30
CA VAL A 387 18.70 -7.48 26.49
C VAL A 387 19.14 -8.89 26.05
N VAL A 388 18.58 -9.39 24.96
CA VAL A 388 18.89 -10.69 24.34
C VAL A 388 18.87 -10.52 22.82
N PRO A 389 19.98 -10.75 22.10
CA PRO A 389 19.98 -10.74 20.64
C PRO A 389 18.99 -11.76 20.08
N ARG A 390 18.12 -11.31 19.16
CA ARG A 390 17.13 -12.16 18.50
C ARG A 390 17.07 -11.80 17.02
N PRO A 391 17.01 -12.78 16.11
CA PRO A 391 16.82 -12.49 14.70
C PRO A 391 15.45 -11.83 14.45
N MET A 392 15.36 -11.03 13.38
CA MET A 392 14.08 -10.43 12.98
C MET A 392 13.21 -11.48 12.30
N THR A 393 12.48 -12.25 13.08
CA THR A 393 11.52 -13.25 12.60
C THR A 393 10.20 -13.13 13.35
N GLU A 394 9.13 -13.66 12.79
CA GLU A 394 7.79 -13.64 13.40
C GLU A 394 7.79 -14.43 14.72
N ALA A 395 8.43 -15.59 14.75
CA ALA A 395 8.52 -16.43 15.95
C ALA A 395 9.29 -15.73 17.07
N ALA A 396 10.46 -15.13 16.76
CA ALA A 396 11.25 -14.42 17.75
C ALA A 396 10.55 -13.14 18.25
N ALA A 397 9.81 -12.45 17.38
CA ALA A 397 9.06 -11.26 17.74
C ALA A 397 7.85 -11.56 18.65
N LEU A 398 7.19 -12.70 18.45
CA LEU A 398 6.11 -13.17 19.31
C LEU A 398 6.58 -13.37 20.76
N GLU A 399 7.82 -13.81 20.95
CA GLU A 399 8.45 -14.03 22.27
C GLU A 399 9.16 -12.78 22.83
N ALA A 400 9.21 -11.68 22.06
CA ALA A 400 9.88 -10.47 22.51
C ALA A 400 9.08 -9.77 23.59
N ASP A 401 9.77 -9.10 24.52
CA ASP A 401 9.16 -8.32 25.61
C ASP A 401 8.51 -7.01 25.14
N LEU A 402 8.88 -6.53 23.95
CA LEU A 402 8.36 -5.29 23.39
C LEU A 402 7.17 -5.57 22.46
N GLN A 403 5.96 -5.48 23.04
CA GLN A 403 4.70 -5.65 22.33
C GLN A 403 4.01 -4.30 22.20
N VAL A 404 3.72 -3.88 20.96
CA VAL A 404 3.05 -2.62 20.63
C VAL A 404 1.66 -2.93 20.05
N PRO A 405 0.59 -2.91 20.88
CA PRO A 405 -0.74 -3.32 20.44
C PRO A 405 -1.39 -2.33 19.45
N PHE A 406 -0.93 -1.07 19.45
CA PHE A 406 -1.45 -0.01 18.60
C PHE A 406 -0.31 0.64 17.79
N GLY A 407 -0.25 0.41 16.48
CA GLY A 407 0.82 0.91 15.64
C GLY A 407 1.05 2.43 15.70
N HIS A 408 0.00 3.20 16.01
CA HIS A 408 0.11 4.65 16.14
C HIS A 408 0.89 5.13 17.38
N GLU A 409 1.27 4.24 18.28
CA GLU A 409 2.13 4.53 19.42
C GLU A 409 3.63 4.31 19.11
N LEU A 410 3.94 3.53 18.05
CA LEU A 410 5.31 3.15 17.72
C LEU A 410 6.18 4.35 17.35
N MET A 411 5.65 5.34 16.63
CA MET A 411 6.41 6.52 16.22
C MET A 411 6.95 7.32 17.42
N GLU A 412 6.14 7.51 18.45
CA GLU A 412 6.56 8.23 19.63
C GLU A 412 7.65 7.47 20.38
N PHE A 413 7.50 6.15 20.52
CA PHE A 413 8.52 5.28 21.09
C PHE A 413 9.83 5.34 20.27
N PHE A 414 9.75 5.23 18.95
CA PHE A 414 10.88 5.31 18.03
C PHE A 414 11.66 6.63 18.17
N LEU A 415 10.97 7.75 18.21
CA LEU A 415 11.60 9.07 18.28
C LEU A 415 12.16 9.41 19.66
N ARG A 416 11.55 8.94 20.73
CA ARG A 416 11.94 9.25 22.12
C ARG A 416 12.85 8.21 22.76
N GLY A 417 12.79 6.94 22.33
CA GLY A 417 13.62 5.85 22.84
C GLY A 417 13.14 5.22 24.15
N GLY A 418 11.86 5.21 24.37
CA GLY A 418 11.21 4.51 25.50
C GLY A 418 9.77 4.96 25.70
N ILE A 419 8.94 4.06 26.19
CA ILE A 419 7.64 4.38 26.79
C ILE A 419 7.94 4.90 28.21
N ARG A 420 7.36 6.02 28.57
CA ARG A 420 7.37 6.49 29.97
C ARG A 420 6.36 5.69 30.78
#